data_764f3a4b3442077f7b662d69ef0ff3c5
#
_entry.id   764f3a4b3442077f7b662d69ef0ff3c5
#
_cell.length_a   1.000
_cell.length_b   1.000
_cell.length_c   1.000
_cell.angle_alpha   90.00
_cell.angle_beta   90.00
_cell.angle_gamma   90.00
#
_symmetry.space_group_name_H-M   'P 1'
#
loop_
_entity.id
_entity.type
_entity.pdbx_description
1 polymer ?
#
loop_
_entity_poly.entity_id
_entity_poly.type
_entity_poly.pdbx_seq_one_letter_code
_entity_poly.pdbx_strand_id
1 'polypeptide(L)'
;MFARRYFEKSPGFTPRVAVSPGPGLAMIVVIPCIHEPDILKTLDSLYQCDRPEGNTEVLILVNEPEGASPDLSAFNRATMDALQQWTMTHQQDHLTFFPIGPVVLPRKWAGVGLARKAGMDEALWRFHLSACPGGLIVSLDADTLVETGYLRAIEAHFRAHPAHVGATIRFRHQTGGFPDRQVRGIRLYEQYMFYYKNALVWSGYPHALYTVGSAFT
;
A
#
# COMPACT_ATOMS: atom_id res chain seq x y z
N MET A 1 -13.24 -10.79 19.32
CA MET A 1 -12.18 -10.07 18.57
C MET A 1 -11.80 -10.92 17.35
N PHE A 2 -12.03 -10.43 16.13
CA PHE A 2 -11.97 -11.24 14.89
C PHE A 2 -10.54 -11.68 14.50
N ALA A 3 -9.50 -10.84 14.64
CA ALA A 3 -8.13 -11.15 14.24
C ALA A 3 -7.28 -11.84 15.36
N ARG A 4 -7.86 -12.15 16.51
CA ARG A 4 -7.12 -12.73 17.65
C ARG A 4 -6.33 -13.98 17.26
N ARG A 5 -6.99 -14.92 16.57
CA ARG A 5 -6.39 -16.21 16.15
C ARG A 5 -5.21 -16.03 15.18
N TYR A 6 -5.23 -14.96 14.38
CA TYR A 6 -4.13 -14.63 13.46
C TYR A 6 -2.90 -14.20 14.25
N PHE A 7 -3.05 -13.29 15.22
CA PHE A 7 -1.93 -12.77 16.00
C PHE A 7 -1.37 -13.80 17.00
N GLU A 8 -2.20 -14.69 17.53
CA GLU A 8 -1.73 -15.83 18.34
C GLU A 8 -0.77 -16.75 17.55
N LYS A 9 -0.93 -16.85 16.22
CA LYS A 9 -0.07 -17.60 15.32
C LYS A 9 1.10 -16.77 14.73
N SER A 10 1.17 -15.49 15.06
CA SER A 10 2.19 -14.55 14.59
C SER A 10 2.96 -13.93 15.78
N PRO A 11 3.70 -14.75 16.58
CA PRO A 11 4.26 -14.31 17.85
C PRO A 11 5.33 -13.22 17.73
N GLY A 12 5.82 -12.94 16.52
CA GLY A 12 6.78 -11.85 16.26
C GLY A 12 6.13 -10.52 15.87
N PHE A 13 4.80 -10.44 15.84
CA PHE A 13 4.14 -9.16 15.54
C PHE A 13 4.21 -8.22 16.74
N THR A 14 4.60 -6.98 16.46
CA THR A 14 4.58 -5.87 17.43
C THR A 14 3.97 -4.66 16.75
N PRO A 15 2.91 -4.06 17.33
CA PRO A 15 2.32 -2.83 16.80
C PRO A 15 3.35 -1.70 16.69
N ARG A 16 3.30 -0.95 15.62
CA ARG A 16 4.25 0.14 15.31
C ARG A 16 3.64 1.53 15.41
N VAL A 17 2.32 1.62 15.27
CA VAL A 17 1.60 2.89 15.42
C VAL A 17 1.02 2.96 16.82
N ALA A 18 1.57 3.86 17.64
CA ALA A 18 1.18 4.01 19.06
C ALA A 18 -0.21 4.65 19.24
N VAL A 19 -0.63 5.47 18.26
CA VAL A 19 -1.92 6.17 18.32
C VAL A 19 -3.04 5.19 17.97
N SER A 20 -4.08 5.17 18.81
CA SER A 20 -5.29 4.36 18.53
C SER A 20 -5.94 4.75 17.21
N PRO A 21 -6.56 3.79 16.49
CA PRO A 21 -7.32 4.09 15.29
C PRO A 21 -8.40 5.13 15.55
N GLY A 22 -8.59 6.03 14.59
CA GLY A 22 -9.68 7.00 14.63
C GLY A 22 -11.07 6.33 14.54
N PRO A 23 -12.13 7.00 14.99
CA PRO A 23 -13.49 6.47 14.85
C PRO A 23 -13.87 6.33 13.37
N GLY A 24 -14.65 5.32 13.03
CA GLY A 24 -15.12 5.11 11.64
C GLY A 24 -14.01 4.73 10.65
N LEU A 25 -12.89 4.17 11.13
CA LEU A 25 -11.85 3.62 10.26
C LEU A 25 -12.42 2.53 9.37
N ALA A 26 -12.37 2.73 8.05
CA ALA A 26 -12.93 1.80 7.06
C ALA A 26 -11.91 1.33 6.02
N MET A 27 -10.83 2.09 5.82
CA MET A 27 -9.81 1.77 4.82
C MET A 27 -8.41 2.04 5.36
N ILE A 28 -7.46 1.17 5.04
CA ILE A 28 -6.04 1.39 5.32
C ILE A 28 -5.24 1.14 4.04
N VAL A 29 -4.51 2.16 3.59
CA VAL A 29 -3.56 2.05 2.48
C VAL A 29 -2.19 1.70 3.04
N VAL A 30 -1.58 0.64 2.54
CA VAL A 30 -0.25 0.16 2.94
C VAL A 30 0.74 0.43 1.83
N ILE A 31 1.78 1.20 2.13
CA ILE A 31 2.84 1.61 1.19
C ILE A 31 4.19 1.12 1.73
N PRO A 32 4.74 0.00 1.24
CA PRO A 32 6.13 -0.36 1.52
C PRO A 32 7.06 0.60 0.78
N CYS A 33 8.07 1.14 1.47
CA CYS A 33 8.98 2.16 0.94
C CYS A 33 10.43 1.80 1.28
N ILE A 34 11.28 1.69 0.26
CA ILE A 34 12.72 1.51 0.41
C ILE A 34 13.43 2.27 -0.69
N HIS A 35 14.33 3.19 -0.33
CA HIS A 35 15.12 3.95 -1.29
C HIS A 35 14.28 4.59 -2.42
N GLU A 36 13.13 5.18 -2.04
CA GLU A 36 12.19 5.77 -3.00
C GLU A 36 12.22 7.30 -2.92
N PRO A 37 12.83 7.96 -3.91
CA PRO A 37 12.98 9.42 -3.90
C PRO A 37 11.65 10.17 -4.16
N ASP A 38 10.72 9.52 -4.83
CA ASP A 38 9.47 10.14 -5.29
C ASP A 38 8.26 9.85 -4.40
N ILE A 39 8.48 9.26 -3.21
CA ILE A 39 7.39 8.90 -2.29
C ILE A 39 6.43 10.06 -1.98
N LEU A 40 6.93 11.29 -1.85
CA LEU A 40 6.07 12.44 -1.58
C LEU A 40 5.09 12.73 -2.72
N LYS A 41 5.45 12.44 -3.98
CA LYS A 41 4.53 12.58 -5.13
C LYS A 41 3.36 11.58 -5.00
N THR A 42 3.65 10.36 -4.57
CA THR A 42 2.63 9.35 -4.29
C THR A 42 1.67 9.83 -3.20
N LEU A 43 2.21 10.38 -2.09
CA LEU A 43 1.40 10.91 -1.01
C LEU A 43 0.58 12.13 -1.43
N ASP A 44 1.15 13.04 -2.22
CA ASP A 44 0.42 14.19 -2.78
C ASP A 44 -0.76 13.73 -3.64
N SER A 45 -0.59 12.68 -4.45
CA SER A 45 -1.67 12.14 -5.26
C SER A 45 -2.78 11.53 -4.40
N LEU A 46 -2.46 10.83 -3.31
CA LEU A 46 -3.44 10.33 -2.33
C LEU A 46 -4.12 11.47 -1.57
N TYR A 47 -3.35 12.48 -1.19
CA TYR A 47 -3.87 13.66 -0.47
C TYR A 47 -4.90 14.42 -1.31
N GLN A 48 -4.76 14.42 -2.63
CA GLN A 48 -5.68 15.06 -3.58
C GLN A 48 -6.88 14.18 -3.94
N CYS A 49 -6.96 12.93 -3.47
CA CYS A 49 -8.10 12.06 -3.74
C CYS A 49 -9.40 12.59 -3.13
N ASP A 50 -10.50 12.36 -3.82
CA ASP A 50 -11.83 12.46 -3.24
C ASP A 50 -11.93 11.55 -2.00
N ARG A 51 -12.49 12.07 -0.92
CA ARG A 51 -12.60 11.32 0.33
C ARG A 51 -13.69 10.24 0.23
N PRO A 52 -13.39 9.00 0.67
CA PRO A 52 -14.43 8.00 0.89
C PRO A 52 -15.33 8.42 2.07
N GLU A 53 -16.43 7.71 2.29
CA GLU A 53 -17.33 8.01 3.41
C GLU A 53 -16.70 7.63 4.76
N GLY A 54 -15.95 6.53 4.80
CA GLY A 54 -15.23 6.11 5.99
C GLY A 54 -13.86 6.74 6.12
N ASN A 55 -13.33 6.75 7.35
CA ASN A 55 -11.98 7.23 7.60
C ASN A 55 -10.93 6.30 6.98
N THR A 56 -9.91 6.90 6.40
CA THR A 56 -8.79 6.21 5.76
C THR A 56 -7.49 6.53 6.49
N GLU A 57 -6.70 5.51 6.73
CA GLU A 57 -5.33 5.66 7.20
C GLU A 57 -4.34 5.22 6.12
N VAL A 58 -3.20 5.88 6.02
CA VAL A 58 -2.11 5.54 5.11
C VAL A 58 -0.88 5.18 5.93
N LEU A 59 -0.48 3.92 5.88
CA LEU A 59 0.70 3.40 6.57
C LEU A 59 1.87 3.36 5.59
N ILE A 60 2.85 4.24 5.77
CA ILE A 60 4.06 4.32 4.96
C ILE A 60 5.18 3.60 5.71
N LEU A 61 5.49 2.36 5.32
CA LEU A 61 6.48 1.54 5.99
C LEU A 61 7.84 1.68 5.31
N VAL A 62 8.68 2.58 5.84
CA VAL A 62 10.07 2.71 5.40
C VAL A 62 10.87 1.54 5.98
N ASN A 63 11.40 0.68 5.10
CA ASN A 63 12.09 -0.52 5.52
C ASN A 63 13.52 -0.61 4.97
N GLU A 64 14.36 -1.37 5.67
CA GLU A 64 15.70 -1.71 5.20
C GLU A 64 16.06 -3.14 5.59
N PRO A 65 16.96 -3.81 4.84
CA PRO A 65 17.45 -5.11 5.22
C PRO A 65 18.40 -5.02 6.42
N GLU A 66 18.45 -6.06 7.22
CA GLU A 66 19.51 -6.25 8.21
C GLU A 66 20.88 -6.20 7.52
N GLY A 67 21.80 -5.36 8.05
CA GLY A 67 23.07 -5.07 7.43
C GLY A 67 22.98 -4.22 6.15
N ALA A 68 22.00 -3.32 6.07
CA ALA A 68 21.91 -2.31 5.02
C ALA A 68 23.20 -1.46 4.92
N SER A 69 23.52 -0.99 3.71
CA SER A 69 24.65 -0.09 3.55
C SER A 69 24.43 1.25 4.29
N PRO A 70 25.48 1.93 4.74
CA PRO A 70 25.35 3.24 5.38
C PRO A 70 24.58 4.25 4.51
N ASP A 71 24.79 4.23 3.20
CA ASP A 71 24.10 5.11 2.26
C ASP A 71 22.59 4.84 2.20
N LEU A 72 22.19 3.56 2.13
CA LEU A 72 20.79 3.18 2.15
C LEU A 72 20.11 3.60 3.47
N SER A 73 20.77 3.33 4.60
CA SER A 73 20.24 3.72 5.90
C SER A 73 20.17 5.24 6.07
N ALA A 74 21.13 5.99 5.53
CA ALA A 74 21.11 7.45 5.51
C ALA A 74 19.95 7.98 4.66
N PHE A 75 19.75 7.40 3.47
CA PHE A 75 18.65 7.77 2.58
C PHE A 75 17.29 7.50 3.24
N ASN A 76 17.09 6.33 3.84
CA ASN A 76 15.85 5.96 4.51
C ASN A 76 15.55 6.86 5.72
N ARG A 77 16.57 7.27 6.48
CA ARG A 77 16.40 8.27 7.55
C ARG A 77 15.95 9.61 7.01
N ALA A 78 16.63 10.11 5.96
CA ALA A 78 16.22 11.36 5.31
C ALA A 78 14.79 11.28 4.75
N THR A 79 14.39 10.11 4.22
CA THR A 79 13.00 9.86 3.80
C THR A 79 12.04 9.95 4.98
N MET A 80 12.38 9.36 6.13
CA MET A 80 11.54 9.47 7.33
C MET A 80 11.38 10.91 7.81
N ASP A 81 12.46 11.70 7.82
CA ASP A 81 12.42 13.12 8.19
C ASP A 81 11.49 13.91 7.24
N ALA A 82 11.63 13.67 5.93
CA ALA A 82 10.78 14.30 4.91
C ALA A 82 9.30 13.91 5.07
N LEU A 83 9.00 12.63 5.33
CA LEU A 83 7.66 12.13 5.58
C LEU A 83 7.05 12.76 6.84
N GLN A 84 7.81 12.88 7.92
CA GLN A 84 7.35 13.52 9.16
C GLN A 84 7.03 15.00 8.92
N GLN A 85 7.90 15.75 8.24
CA GLN A 85 7.63 17.15 7.89
C GLN A 85 6.40 17.28 7.00
N TRP A 86 6.28 16.43 5.98
CA TRP A 86 5.13 16.42 5.08
C TRP A 86 3.82 16.18 5.84
N THR A 87 3.77 15.18 6.72
CA THR A 87 2.58 14.86 7.51
C THR A 87 2.17 15.98 8.48
N MET A 88 3.11 16.78 8.99
CA MET A 88 2.79 17.92 9.86
C MET A 88 1.99 19.02 9.13
N THR A 89 2.18 19.16 7.83
CA THR A 89 1.53 20.19 7.00
C THR A 89 0.32 19.66 6.21
N HIS A 90 0.15 18.35 6.11
CA HIS A 90 -0.88 17.68 5.33
C HIS A 90 -1.87 16.92 6.23
N GLN A 91 -2.43 17.62 7.21
CA GLN A 91 -3.49 17.09 8.06
C GLN A 91 -4.85 17.36 7.40
N GLN A 92 -5.68 16.33 7.29
CA GLN A 92 -7.05 16.45 6.79
C GLN A 92 -8.01 15.53 7.55
N ASP A 93 -9.27 15.97 7.63
CA ASP A 93 -10.35 15.11 8.09
C ASP A 93 -10.49 13.89 7.17
N HIS A 94 -10.77 12.74 7.74
CA HIS A 94 -10.99 11.47 7.06
C HIS A 94 -9.78 10.85 6.32
N LEU A 95 -8.57 11.45 6.39
CA LEU A 95 -7.35 10.88 5.81
C LEU A 95 -6.12 11.19 6.66
N THR A 96 -5.57 10.17 7.30
CA THR A 96 -4.43 10.31 8.21
C THR A 96 -3.25 9.49 7.71
N PHE A 97 -2.05 10.09 7.74
CA PHE A 97 -0.81 9.45 7.28
C PHE A 97 0.08 9.10 8.47
N PHE A 98 0.60 7.87 8.47
CA PHE A 98 1.49 7.34 9.51
C PHE A 98 2.80 6.86 8.90
N PRO A 99 3.87 7.67 8.91
CA PRO A 99 5.22 7.19 8.62
C PRO A 99 5.67 6.20 9.71
N ILE A 100 6.14 5.03 9.29
CA ILE A 100 6.59 3.94 10.15
C ILE A 100 8.00 3.55 9.75
N GLY A 101 8.95 3.59 10.67
CA GLY A 101 10.30 3.10 10.39
C GLY A 101 11.43 4.01 10.84
N PRO A 102 12.65 3.77 10.33
CA PRO A 102 13.03 2.65 9.47
C PRO A 102 12.87 1.29 10.16
N VAL A 103 12.19 0.36 9.49
CA VAL A 103 11.97 -1.01 9.98
C VAL A 103 13.05 -1.92 9.41
N VAL A 104 13.87 -2.50 10.28
CA VAL A 104 14.89 -3.48 9.87
C VAL A 104 14.22 -4.84 9.66
N LEU A 105 14.37 -5.38 8.45
CA LEU A 105 13.84 -6.69 8.08
C LEU A 105 14.96 -7.73 7.98
N PRO A 106 14.73 -9.01 8.37
CA PRO A 106 15.74 -10.05 8.26
C PRO A 106 16.26 -10.16 6.83
N ARG A 107 17.59 -10.10 6.64
CA ARG A 107 18.25 -10.03 5.33
C ARG A 107 17.78 -11.09 4.34
N LYS A 108 17.56 -12.31 4.81
CA LYS A 108 17.11 -13.43 3.97
C LYS A 108 15.76 -13.20 3.31
N TRP A 109 14.89 -12.43 3.95
CA TRP A 109 13.50 -12.21 3.53
C TRP A 109 13.21 -10.74 3.21
N ALA A 110 14.20 -9.86 3.41
CA ALA A 110 14.05 -8.44 3.16
C ALA A 110 13.72 -8.19 1.69
N GLY A 111 12.55 -7.63 1.47
CA GLY A 111 12.01 -7.28 0.16
C GLY A 111 10.61 -6.71 0.28
N VAL A 112 10.07 -6.24 -0.83
CA VAL A 112 8.75 -5.61 -0.88
C VAL A 112 7.64 -6.51 -0.32
N GLY A 113 7.74 -7.83 -0.50
CA GLY A 113 6.74 -8.79 -0.01
C GLY A 113 6.65 -8.82 1.52
N LEU A 114 7.80 -8.89 2.22
CA LEU A 114 7.80 -8.88 3.69
C LEU A 114 7.46 -7.50 4.25
N ALA A 115 7.90 -6.42 3.61
CA ALA A 115 7.54 -5.06 4.00
C ALA A 115 6.02 -4.84 3.85
N ARG A 116 5.44 -5.28 2.73
CA ARG A 116 3.99 -5.23 2.50
C ARG A 116 3.23 -6.04 3.55
N LYS A 117 3.69 -7.27 3.83
CA LYS A 117 3.12 -8.10 4.89
C LYS A 117 3.15 -7.39 6.25
N ALA A 118 4.27 -6.78 6.63
CA ALA A 118 4.39 -6.08 7.90
C ALA A 118 3.42 -4.89 8.01
N GLY A 119 3.22 -4.15 6.93
CA GLY A 119 2.21 -3.08 6.85
C GLY A 119 0.77 -3.61 6.91
N MET A 120 0.49 -4.74 6.24
CA MET A 120 -0.84 -5.38 6.29
C MET A 120 -1.12 -5.97 7.68
N ASP A 121 -0.14 -6.51 8.37
CA ASP A 121 -0.28 -6.98 9.75
C ASP A 121 -0.63 -5.80 10.68
N GLU A 122 0.02 -4.64 10.49
CA GLU A 122 -0.33 -3.41 11.21
C GLU A 122 -1.75 -2.96 10.90
N ALA A 123 -2.15 -2.96 9.63
CA ALA A 123 -3.49 -2.61 9.20
C ALA A 123 -4.54 -3.54 9.83
N LEU A 124 -4.31 -4.86 9.81
CA LEU A 124 -5.21 -5.84 10.44
C LEU A 124 -5.31 -5.60 11.96
N TRP A 125 -4.20 -5.28 12.63
CA TRP A 125 -4.19 -4.94 14.03
C TRP A 125 -5.03 -3.70 14.34
N ARG A 126 -4.92 -2.66 13.53
CA ARG A 126 -5.70 -1.43 13.67
C ARG A 126 -7.19 -1.68 13.46
N PHE A 127 -7.58 -2.46 12.46
CA PHE A 127 -8.96 -2.90 12.30
C PHE A 127 -9.45 -3.76 13.47
N HIS A 128 -8.58 -4.60 14.03
CA HIS A 128 -8.92 -5.38 15.22
C HIS A 128 -9.21 -4.49 16.43
N LEU A 129 -8.42 -3.44 16.65
CA LEU A 129 -8.64 -2.46 17.73
C LEU A 129 -9.93 -1.65 17.54
N SER A 130 -10.25 -1.27 16.29
CA SER A 130 -11.48 -0.52 15.96
C SER A 130 -12.72 -1.39 15.81
N ALA A 131 -12.60 -2.71 16.03
CA ALA A 131 -13.69 -3.69 15.85
C ALA A 131 -14.34 -3.63 14.44
N CYS A 132 -13.53 -3.38 13.40
CA CYS A 132 -13.96 -3.26 12.01
C CYS A 132 -13.53 -4.50 11.19
N PRO A 133 -14.26 -5.62 11.21
CA PRO A 133 -13.85 -6.84 10.49
C PRO A 133 -13.99 -6.74 8.97
N GLY A 134 -14.77 -5.79 8.47
CA GLY A 134 -14.95 -5.52 7.03
C GLY A 134 -14.09 -4.35 6.51
N GLY A 135 -13.05 -3.96 7.25
CA GLY A 135 -12.15 -2.89 6.81
C GLY A 135 -11.35 -3.27 5.57
N LEU A 136 -11.12 -2.30 4.69
CA LEU A 136 -10.40 -2.50 3.42
C LEU A 136 -8.91 -2.26 3.59
N ILE A 137 -8.09 -3.24 3.23
CA ILE A 137 -6.62 -3.08 3.12
C ILE A 137 -6.26 -2.87 1.67
N VAL A 138 -5.68 -1.73 1.35
CA VAL A 138 -5.23 -1.36 0.00
C VAL A 138 -3.72 -1.42 -0.05
N SER A 139 -3.17 -2.17 -0.99
CA SER A 139 -1.72 -2.21 -1.25
C SER A 139 -1.38 -1.26 -2.38
N LEU A 140 -0.46 -0.33 -2.13
CA LEU A 140 0.01 0.65 -3.11
C LEU A 140 1.54 0.68 -3.10
N ASP A 141 2.17 0.75 -4.28
CA ASP A 141 3.62 0.88 -4.38
C ASP A 141 4.04 2.35 -4.20
N ALA A 142 5.23 2.57 -3.65
CA ALA A 142 5.70 3.89 -3.24
C ALA A 142 6.01 4.87 -4.40
N ASP A 143 6.05 4.37 -5.63
CA ASP A 143 6.27 5.11 -6.88
C ASP A 143 5.00 5.27 -7.74
N THR A 144 3.84 4.91 -7.20
CA THR A 144 2.56 4.89 -7.92
C THR A 144 1.76 6.17 -7.67
N LEU A 145 1.38 6.86 -8.74
CA LEU A 145 0.43 7.98 -8.67
C LEU A 145 -0.99 7.46 -8.84
N VAL A 146 -1.92 7.98 -8.05
CA VAL A 146 -3.34 7.61 -8.10
C VAL A 146 -4.19 8.73 -8.68
N GLU A 147 -5.30 8.36 -9.32
CA GLU A 147 -6.30 9.32 -9.81
C GLU A 147 -7.18 9.82 -8.65
N THR A 148 -7.76 11.02 -8.79
CA THR A 148 -8.60 11.65 -7.76
C THR A 148 -9.72 10.76 -7.23
N GLY A 149 -10.33 9.95 -8.08
CA GLY A 149 -11.40 9.02 -7.68
C GLY A 149 -10.94 7.72 -7.03
N TYR A 150 -9.64 7.50 -6.83
CA TYR A 150 -9.07 6.20 -6.44
C TYR A 150 -9.68 5.61 -5.16
N LEU A 151 -9.66 6.34 -4.05
CA LEU A 151 -10.15 5.84 -2.76
C LEU A 151 -11.66 5.60 -2.79
N ARG A 152 -12.43 6.52 -3.39
CA ARG A 152 -13.88 6.37 -3.54
C ARG A 152 -14.28 5.21 -4.45
N ALA A 153 -13.54 4.97 -5.52
CA ALA A 153 -13.81 3.86 -6.42
C ALA A 153 -13.61 2.50 -5.73
N ILE A 154 -12.57 2.37 -4.90
CA ILE A 154 -12.33 1.15 -4.09
C ILE A 154 -13.49 0.93 -3.11
N GLU A 155 -13.83 1.96 -2.32
CA GLU A 155 -14.94 1.85 -1.37
C GLU A 155 -16.26 1.49 -2.06
N ALA A 156 -16.59 2.17 -3.16
CA ALA A 156 -17.80 1.93 -3.93
C ALA A 156 -17.84 0.50 -4.51
N HIS A 157 -16.69 -0.04 -4.97
CA HIS A 157 -16.61 -1.40 -5.48
C HIS A 157 -17.00 -2.44 -4.41
N PHE A 158 -16.38 -2.39 -3.23
CA PHE A 158 -16.66 -3.37 -2.17
C PHE A 158 -18.06 -3.19 -1.57
N ARG A 159 -18.59 -1.97 -1.54
CA ARG A 159 -19.97 -1.71 -1.16
C ARG A 159 -20.97 -2.32 -2.15
N ALA A 160 -20.71 -2.20 -3.46
CA ALA A 160 -21.55 -2.80 -4.50
C ALA A 160 -21.39 -4.32 -4.58
N HIS A 161 -20.28 -4.86 -4.14
CA HIS A 161 -19.95 -6.29 -4.24
C HIS A 161 -19.47 -6.86 -2.89
N PRO A 162 -20.35 -6.97 -1.88
CA PRO A 162 -19.95 -7.36 -0.52
C PRO A 162 -19.44 -8.81 -0.41
N ALA A 163 -19.61 -9.63 -1.43
CA ALA A 163 -19.07 -10.99 -1.49
C ALA A 163 -17.62 -11.03 -2.05
N HIS A 164 -17.10 -9.92 -2.57
CA HIS A 164 -15.73 -9.88 -3.06
C HIS A 164 -14.76 -9.71 -1.88
N VAL A 165 -13.81 -10.63 -1.75
CA VAL A 165 -12.75 -10.61 -0.73
C VAL A 165 -11.47 -9.95 -1.22
N GLY A 166 -11.38 -9.59 -2.48
CA GLY A 166 -10.25 -8.93 -3.08
C GLY A 166 -10.54 -8.39 -4.47
N ALA A 167 -9.81 -7.36 -4.86
CA ALA A 167 -9.88 -6.76 -6.18
C ALA A 167 -8.49 -6.37 -6.65
N THR A 168 -8.25 -6.45 -7.95
CA THR A 168 -7.05 -5.92 -8.60
C THR A 168 -7.37 -4.56 -9.20
N ILE A 169 -6.46 -3.63 -9.07
CA ILE A 169 -6.65 -2.26 -9.53
C ILE A 169 -5.98 -2.09 -10.88
N ARG A 170 -6.71 -1.49 -11.83
CA ARG A 170 -6.15 -1.21 -13.15
C ARG A 170 -5.05 -0.16 -13.02
N PHE A 171 -3.93 -0.42 -13.66
CA PHE A 171 -2.80 0.50 -13.70
C PHE A 171 -2.34 0.78 -15.13
N ARG A 172 -1.52 1.81 -15.27
CA ARG A 172 -0.81 2.18 -16.50
C ARG A 172 0.53 2.79 -16.10
N HIS A 173 1.60 2.37 -16.76
CA HIS A 173 2.91 2.97 -16.51
C HIS A 173 2.95 4.43 -16.99
N GLN A 174 3.65 5.26 -16.24
CA GLN A 174 3.94 6.64 -16.62
C GLN A 174 4.94 6.61 -17.79
N THR A 175 4.65 7.37 -18.85
CA THR A 175 5.49 7.45 -20.05
C THR A 175 6.01 8.86 -20.32
N GLY A 176 5.53 9.85 -19.58
CA GLY A 176 5.95 11.24 -19.72
C GLY A 176 7.39 11.47 -19.27
N GLY A 177 8.20 12.14 -20.08
CA GLY A 177 9.58 12.46 -19.73
C GLY A 177 10.61 11.34 -19.94
N PHE A 178 10.20 10.17 -20.42
CA PHE A 178 11.10 9.05 -20.70
C PHE A 178 11.47 8.99 -22.19
N PRO A 179 12.71 8.52 -22.51
CA PRO A 179 13.13 8.31 -23.89
C PRO A 179 12.24 7.29 -24.64
N ASP A 180 12.04 7.50 -25.94
CA ASP A 180 11.17 6.64 -26.79
C ASP A 180 11.48 5.15 -26.70
N ARG A 181 12.76 4.78 -26.51
CA ARG A 181 13.18 3.39 -26.34
C ARG A 181 12.59 2.78 -25.07
N GLN A 182 12.59 3.54 -23.97
CA GLN A 182 12.02 3.08 -22.69
C GLN A 182 10.49 3.00 -22.78
N VAL A 183 9.85 4.01 -23.38
CA VAL A 183 8.38 4.01 -23.62
C VAL A 183 7.96 2.80 -24.46
N ARG A 184 8.72 2.47 -25.51
CA ARG A 184 8.46 1.24 -26.29
C ARG A 184 8.64 -0.03 -25.46
N GLY A 185 9.69 -0.11 -24.65
CA GLY A 185 9.93 -1.25 -23.76
C GLY A 185 8.77 -1.48 -22.79
N ILE A 186 8.32 -0.41 -22.13
CA ILE A 186 7.18 -0.46 -21.20
C ILE A 186 5.88 -0.88 -21.89
N ARG A 187 5.59 -0.34 -23.09
CA ARG A 187 4.39 -0.75 -23.85
C ARG A 187 4.41 -2.23 -24.25
N LEU A 188 5.59 -2.75 -24.65
CA LEU A 188 5.74 -4.18 -24.94
C LEU A 188 5.56 -5.03 -23.67
N TYR A 189 6.09 -4.57 -22.54
CA TYR A 189 5.90 -5.24 -21.26
C TYR A 189 4.42 -5.27 -20.85
N GLU A 190 3.69 -4.16 -20.96
CA GLU A 190 2.25 -4.10 -20.71
C GLU A 190 1.47 -5.06 -21.61
N GLN A 191 1.79 -5.10 -22.92
CA GLN A 191 1.17 -6.03 -23.85
C GLN A 191 1.42 -7.49 -23.47
N TYR A 192 2.66 -7.82 -23.06
CA TYR A 192 3.00 -9.14 -22.58
C TYR A 192 2.22 -9.52 -21.30
N MET A 193 2.09 -8.59 -20.37
CA MET A 193 1.32 -8.78 -19.15
C MET A 193 -0.15 -9.04 -19.44
N PHE A 194 -0.76 -8.24 -20.34
CA PHE A 194 -2.16 -8.44 -20.76
C PHE A 194 -2.36 -9.77 -21.50
N TYR A 195 -1.44 -10.13 -22.39
CA TYR A 195 -1.47 -11.41 -23.08
C TYR A 195 -1.47 -12.59 -22.11
N TYR A 196 -0.52 -12.57 -21.16
CA TYR A 196 -0.38 -13.62 -20.16
C TYR A 196 -1.62 -13.73 -19.25
N LYS A 197 -2.13 -12.59 -18.78
CA LYS A 197 -3.38 -12.53 -18.03
C LYS A 197 -4.54 -13.15 -18.80
N ASN A 198 -4.73 -12.75 -20.06
CA ASN A 198 -5.83 -13.25 -20.88
C ASN A 198 -5.68 -14.75 -21.16
N ALA A 199 -4.47 -15.23 -21.43
CA ALA A 199 -4.21 -16.64 -21.64
C ALA A 199 -4.60 -17.48 -20.39
N LEU A 200 -4.30 -17.00 -19.20
CA LEU A 200 -4.69 -17.67 -17.96
C LEU A 200 -6.22 -17.65 -17.74
N VAL A 201 -6.88 -16.52 -18.00
CA VAL A 201 -8.35 -16.42 -17.94
C VAL A 201 -8.99 -17.39 -18.94
N TRP A 202 -8.52 -17.44 -20.18
CA TRP A 202 -9.04 -18.35 -21.21
C TRP A 202 -8.75 -19.83 -20.89
N SER A 203 -7.70 -20.13 -20.13
CA SER A 203 -7.44 -21.49 -19.68
C SER A 203 -8.34 -21.94 -18.51
N GLY A 204 -9.24 -21.08 -18.05
CA GLY A 204 -10.13 -21.35 -16.91
C GLY A 204 -9.45 -21.19 -15.54
N TYR A 205 -8.31 -20.49 -15.47
CA TYR A 205 -7.66 -20.23 -14.17
C TYR A 205 -8.55 -19.36 -13.27
N PRO A 206 -8.90 -19.84 -12.06
CA PRO A 206 -9.99 -19.25 -11.28
C PRO A 206 -9.60 -18.03 -10.47
N HIS A 207 -8.32 -17.62 -10.48
CA HIS A 207 -7.84 -16.55 -9.62
C HIS A 207 -7.52 -15.28 -10.40
N ALA A 208 -7.75 -14.12 -9.78
CA ALA A 208 -7.29 -12.85 -10.32
C ALA A 208 -5.76 -12.81 -10.36
N LEU A 209 -5.24 -12.43 -11.50
CA LEU A 209 -3.82 -12.45 -11.80
C LEU A 209 -3.37 -11.03 -12.08
N TYR A 210 -2.55 -10.49 -11.33
CA TYR A 210 -1.89 -9.21 -11.36
C TYR A 210 -2.36 -8.14 -10.47
N THR A 211 -1.33 -7.62 -9.83
CA THR A 211 -1.54 -6.46 -9.00
C THR A 211 -0.28 -5.63 -8.95
N VAL A 212 -0.27 -4.51 -9.60
CA VAL A 212 0.54 -3.37 -9.15
C VAL A 212 -0.14 -2.70 -7.97
N GLY A 213 -1.47 -2.80 -7.87
CA GLY A 213 -2.25 -2.40 -6.71
C GLY A 213 -3.38 -3.39 -6.47
N SER A 214 -3.72 -3.61 -5.21
CA SER A 214 -4.80 -4.50 -4.79
C SER A 214 -5.51 -3.99 -3.55
N ALA A 215 -6.79 -4.37 -3.42
CA ALA A 215 -7.59 -4.10 -2.25
C ALA A 215 -8.22 -5.40 -1.76
N PHE A 216 -8.29 -5.57 -0.45
CA PHE A 216 -8.82 -6.75 0.24
C PHE A 216 -9.73 -6.34 1.38
N THR A 217 -10.70 -7.20 1.71
CA THR A 217 -11.59 -7.06 2.86
C THR A 217 -11.40 -8.23 3.83
#